data_efe4f8e576e5104898a55fa7be1a290a
#
_entry.id   efe4f8e576e5104898a55fa7be1a290a
#
_cell.length_a   1.000
_cell.length_b   1.000
_cell.length_c   1.000
_cell.angle_alpha   90.00
_cell.angle_beta   90.00
_cell.angle_gamma   90.00
#
_symmetry.space_group_name_H-M   'P 1'
#
loop_
_entity.id
_entity.type
_entity.pdbx_description
1 polymer ?
#
loop_
_entity_poly.entity_id
_entity_poly.type
_entity_poly.pdbx_seq_one_letter_code
_entity_poly.pdbx_strand_id
1 'polypeptide(L)'
;TAGTDGKTIEDIKGLSDREVIETVRKQLADYHPQSVRRVFIPKPGSDKKRPLGIPCIWDRLIQQCILQVLEPICDPKFHNHSYGFRQNRDAHHAVSRVVSMVNMYKHYYCVDVDIKGFFDNVNHGKLLKQIWTLGIRDKRLLCIISKILKSEIEGEGIPDKGTPQGGLISP
;
A
#
# COMPACT_ATOMS: atom_id res chain seq x y z
N THR A 1 0.59 -12.79 11.35
CA THR A 1 0.74 -11.82 12.46
C THR A 1 -0.59 -11.08 12.61
N ALA A 2 -1.13 -11.01 13.83
CA ALA A 2 -2.39 -10.36 14.17
C ALA A 2 -2.27 -8.83 14.22
N GLY A 3 -3.37 -8.13 13.93
CA GLY A 3 -3.53 -6.70 14.17
C GLY A 3 -3.78 -6.39 15.65
N THR A 4 -4.43 -5.25 15.92
CA THR A 4 -4.82 -4.83 17.27
C THR A 4 -5.95 -5.68 17.86
N ASP A 5 -6.78 -6.30 17.01
CA ASP A 5 -7.89 -7.17 17.38
C ASP A 5 -7.47 -8.62 17.75
N GLY A 6 -6.19 -8.94 17.64
CA GLY A 6 -5.64 -10.26 17.90
C GLY A 6 -6.01 -11.34 16.87
N LYS A 7 -6.85 -11.04 15.87
CA LYS A 7 -7.32 -11.99 14.86
C LYS A 7 -6.29 -12.26 13.78
N THR A 8 -6.32 -13.48 13.25
CA THR A 8 -5.40 -13.98 12.22
C THR A 8 -6.18 -14.57 11.04
N ILE A 9 -5.48 -15.05 10.04
CA ILE A 9 -6.09 -15.73 8.89
C ILE A 9 -6.84 -17.02 9.30
N GLU A 10 -6.44 -17.66 10.39
CA GLU A 10 -7.08 -18.88 10.87
C GLU A 10 -8.52 -18.61 11.32
N ASP A 11 -8.78 -17.41 11.87
CA ASP A 11 -10.14 -16.99 12.26
C ASP A 11 -11.06 -16.79 11.04
N ILE A 12 -10.50 -16.51 9.87
CA ILE A 12 -11.27 -16.41 8.62
C ILE A 12 -11.42 -17.76 7.94
N LYS A 13 -10.40 -18.63 7.98
CA LYS A 13 -10.45 -19.97 7.38
C LYS A 13 -11.57 -20.84 7.94
N GLY A 14 -12.00 -20.60 9.18
CA GLY A 14 -13.12 -21.28 9.79
C GLY A 14 -14.50 -20.87 9.27
N LEU A 15 -14.59 -19.80 8.47
CA LEU A 15 -15.82 -19.29 7.90
C LEU A 15 -16.06 -19.85 6.50
N SER A 16 -17.33 -20.00 6.11
CA SER A 16 -17.69 -20.29 4.72
C SER A 16 -17.47 -19.07 3.82
N ASP A 17 -17.26 -19.31 2.53
CA ASP A 17 -17.09 -18.25 1.53
C ASP A 17 -18.24 -17.24 1.57
N ARG A 18 -19.46 -17.72 1.80
CA ARG A 18 -20.65 -16.87 1.91
C ARG A 18 -20.56 -15.92 3.10
N GLU A 19 -20.18 -16.41 4.27
CA GLU A 19 -20.02 -15.59 5.49
C GLU A 19 -18.92 -14.53 5.31
N VAL A 20 -17.81 -14.90 4.67
CA VAL A 20 -16.72 -13.96 4.35
C VAL A 20 -17.22 -12.87 3.41
N ILE A 21 -17.90 -13.22 2.32
CA ILE A 21 -18.44 -12.26 1.34
C ILE A 21 -19.48 -11.34 2.00
N GLU A 22 -20.40 -11.87 2.79
CA GLU A 22 -21.41 -11.07 3.50
C GLU A 22 -20.78 -10.11 4.49
N THR A 23 -19.74 -10.54 5.21
CA THR A 23 -18.98 -9.71 6.16
C THR A 23 -18.28 -8.57 5.44
N VAL A 24 -17.57 -8.86 4.34
CA VAL A 24 -16.89 -7.84 3.53
C VAL A 24 -17.89 -6.83 2.96
N ARG A 25 -19.02 -7.29 2.42
CA ARG A 25 -20.09 -6.41 1.90
C ARG A 25 -20.64 -5.49 2.97
N LYS A 26 -20.92 -6.03 4.17
CA LYS A 26 -21.41 -5.27 5.30
C LYS A 26 -20.40 -4.20 5.75
N GLN A 27 -19.14 -4.56 5.85
CA GLN A 27 -18.09 -3.61 6.21
C GLN A 27 -17.88 -2.52 5.14
N LEU A 28 -17.91 -2.87 3.86
CA LEU A 28 -17.79 -1.90 2.77
C LEU A 28 -18.98 -0.92 2.68
N ALA A 29 -20.17 -1.30 3.15
CA ALA A 29 -21.34 -0.42 3.16
C ALA A 29 -21.13 0.80 4.09
N ASP A 30 -20.47 0.58 5.23
CA ASP A 30 -20.09 1.63 6.18
C ASP A 30 -18.70 1.31 6.77
N TYR A 31 -17.67 1.55 5.96
CA TYR A 31 -16.33 1.15 6.31
C TYR A 31 -15.71 2.04 7.39
N HIS A 32 -15.29 1.40 8.47
CA HIS A 32 -14.52 2.01 9.55
C HIS A 32 -13.30 1.12 9.84
N PRO A 33 -12.09 1.51 9.40
CA PRO A 33 -10.89 0.75 9.68
C PRO A 33 -10.60 0.69 11.16
N GLN A 34 -10.10 -0.44 11.61
CA GLN A 34 -9.58 -0.58 12.96
C GLN A 34 -8.19 0.07 13.08
N SER A 35 -7.75 0.29 14.31
CA SER A 35 -6.40 0.84 14.53
C SER A 35 -5.32 -0.11 14.01
N VAL A 36 -4.26 0.47 13.49
CA VAL A 36 -3.10 -0.25 12.95
C VAL A 36 -2.10 -0.48 14.05
N ARG A 37 -1.72 -1.75 14.28
CA ARG A 37 -0.70 -2.10 15.28
C ARG A 37 0.68 -1.68 14.82
N ARG A 38 1.41 -0.92 15.65
CA ARG A 38 2.77 -0.48 15.38
C ARG A 38 3.79 -1.53 15.79
N VAL A 39 4.68 -1.91 14.87
CA VAL A 39 5.81 -2.81 15.13
C VAL A 39 7.09 -2.19 14.57
N PHE A 40 8.19 -2.32 15.30
CA PHE A 40 9.49 -1.80 14.88
C PHE A 40 10.42 -2.96 14.48
N ILE A 41 10.87 -2.95 13.21
CA ILE A 41 11.79 -3.96 12.68
C ILE A 41 13.19 -3.35 12.55
N PRO A 42 14.26 -4.03 13.04
CA PRO A 42 15.64 -3.56 12.86
C PRO A 42 15.99 -3.43 11.35
N LYS A 43 16.72 -2.38 11.01
CA LYS A 43 17.33 -2.27 9.67
C LYS A 43 18.64 -3.07 9.66
N PRO A 44 18.87 -3.94 8.67
CA PRO A 44 20.16 -4.60 8.52
C PRO A 44 21.30 -3.57 8.44
N GLY A 45 22.37 -3.78 9.23
CA GLY A 45 23.55 -2.90 9.24
C GLY A 45 23.36 -1.52 9.86
N SER A 46 22.33 -1.31 10.68
CA SER A 46 22.06 -0.02 11.35
C SER A 46 21.28 -0.23 12.64
N ASP A 47 21.55 0.62 13.64
CA ASP A 47 20.77 0.66 14.90
C ASP A 47 19.36 1.24 14.74
N LYS A 48 19.05 1.75 13.54
CA LYS A 48 17.74 2.32 13.24
C LYS A 48 16.69 1.23 13.03
N LYS A 49 15.47 1.49 13.48
CA LYS A 49 14.32 0.61 13.29
C LYS A 49 13.40 1.19 12.20
N ARG A 50 12.72 0.30 11.47
CA ARG A 50 11.64 0.68 10.54
C ARG A 50 10.31 0.51 11.25
N PRO A 51 9.47 1.56 11.32
CA PRO A 51 8.11 1.42 11.82
C PRO A 51 7.25 0.72 10.77
N LEU A 52 6.67 -0.43 11.13
CA LEU A 52 5.67 -1.11 10.31
C LEU A 52 4.29 -0.96 10.95
N GLY A 53 3.28 -0.79 10.12
CA GLY A 53 1.89 -0.84 10.51
C GLY A 53 1.28 -2.18 10.11
N ILE A 54 0.66 -2.87 11.05
CA ILE A 54 -0.05 -4.14 10.81
C ILE A 54 -1.55 -3.89 10.98
N PRO A 55 -2.31 -3.75 9.87
CA PRO A 55 -3.76 -3.64 9.93
C PRO A 55 -4.39 -4.95 10.42
N CYS A 56 -5.60 -4.88 10.95
CA CYS A 56 -6.39 -6.05 11.31
C CYS A 56 -6.69 -6.91 10.08
N ILE A 57 -6.93 -8.20 10.29
CA ILE A 57 -7.06 -9.18 9.19
C ILE A 57 -8.21 -8.83 8.23
N TRP A 58 -9.34 -8.34 8.73
CA TRP A 58 -10.47 -7.90 7.91
C TRP A 58 -10.14 -6.66 7.09
N ASP A 59 -9.42 -5.69 7.66
CA ASP A 59 -8.95 -4.52 6.92
C ASP A 59 -7.98 -4.89 5.81
N ARG A 60 -7.10 -5.88 6.06
CA ARG A 60 -6.22 -6.42 5.02
C ARG A 60 -7.01 -7.08 3.89
N LEU A 61 -8.06 -7.83 4.22
CA LEU A 61 -8.92 -8.44 3.20
C LEU A 61 -9.62 -7.38 2.35
N ILE A 62 -10.15 -6.33 2.98
CA ILE A 62 -10.76 -5.19 2.27
C ILE A 62 -9.73 -4.48 1.39
N GLN A 63 -8.54 -4.20 1.92
CA GLN A 63 -7.45 -3.61 1.15
C GLN A 63 -7.08 -4.47 -0.06
N GLN A 64 -7.05 -5.80 0.10
CA GLN A 64 -6.78 -6.73 -1.00
C GLN A 64 -7.90 -6.69 -2.07
N CYS A 65 -9.16 -6.65 -1.67
CA CYS A 65 -10.28 -6.49 -2.61
C CYS A 65 -10.18 -5.19 -3.41
N ILE A 66 -9.80 -4.09 -2.75
CA ILE A 66 -9.60 -2.79 -3.39
C ILE A 66 -8.40 -2.86 -4.36
N LEU A 67 -7.29 -3.43 -3.93
CA LEU A 67 -6.08 -3.57 -4.74
C LEU A 67 -6.35 -4.32 -6.05
N GLN A 68 -7.06 -5.45 -5.99
CA GLN A 68 -7.43 -6.24 -7.18
C GLN A 68 -8.24 -5.45 -8.22
N VAL A 69 -8.98 -4.44 -7.79
CA VAL A 69 -9.75 -3.57 -8.69
C VAL A 69 -8.90 -2.40 -9.18
N LEU A 70 -8.08 -1.80 -8.30
CA LEU A 70 -7.28 -0.62 -8.64
C LEU A 70 -6.06 -0.96 -9.51
N GLU A 71 -5.38 -2.04 -9.22
CA GLU A 71 -4.13 -2.41 -9.89
C GLU A 71 -4.27 -2.48 -11.41
N PRO A 72 -5.23 -3.22 -12.00
CA PRO A 72 -5.38 -3.28 -13.45
C PRO A 72 -5.79 -1.94 -14.10
N ILE A 73 -6.34 -1.01 -13.33
CA ILE A 73 -6.72 0.33 -13.82
C ILE A 73 -5.51 1.28 -13.76
N CYS A 74 -4.70 1.19 -12.71
CA CYS A 74 -3.59 2.11 -12.45
C CYS A 74 -2.31 1.67 -13.15
N ASP A 75 -1.97 0.37 -13.10
CA ASP A 75 -0.70 -0.16 -13.61
C ASP A 75 -0.38 0.23 -15.06
N PRO A 76 -1.33 0.19 -16.03
CA PRO A 76 -1.07 0.60 -17.40
C PRO A 76 -0.73 2.09 -17.55
N LYS A 77 -1.01 2.91 -16.54
CA LYS A 77 -0.79 4.37 -16.54
C LYS A 77 0.54 4.76 -15.91
N PHE A 78 1.21 3.82 -15.27
CA PHE A 78 2.52 4.07 -14.70
C PHE A 78 3.59 4.10 -15.78
N HIS A 79 4.64 4.86 -15.53
CA HIS A 79 5.75 4.98 -16.46
C HIS A 79 6.37 3.60 -16.78
N ASN A 80 6.76 3.38 -18.04
CA ASN A 80 7.30 2.09 -18.50
C ASN A 80 8.56 1.64 -17.75
N HIS A 81 9.31 2.54 -17.16
CA HIS A 81 10.52 2.26 -16.39
C HIS A 81 10.29 2.32 -14.87
N SER A 82 9.06 2.24 -14.42
CA SER A 82 8.73 1.98 -13.02
C SER A 82 8.72 0.47 -12.80
N TYR A 83 9.52 -0.04 -11.85
CA TYR A 83 9.70 -1.48 -11.62
C TYR A 83 9.29 -1.92 -10.22
N GLY A 84 9.18 -1.01 -9.25
CA GLY A 84 8.82 -1.33 -7.88
C GLY A 84 7.34 -1.70 -7.73
N PHE A 85 7.06 -2.76 -6.97
CA PHE A 85 5.71 -3.22 -6.60
C PHE A 85 4.74 -3.46 -7.77
N ARG A 86 5.25 -3.77 -8.95
CA ARG A 86 4.43 -4.07 -10.13
C ARG A 86 4.52 -5.53 -10.52
N GLN A 87 3.39 -6.10 -10.94
CA GLN A 87 3.36 -7.48 -11.44
C GLN A 87 4.26 -7.63 -12.67
N ASN A 88 4.93 -8.78 -12.76
CA ASN A 88 5.85 -9.13 -13.86
C ASN A 88 7.02 -8.14 -14.05
N ARG A 89 7.36 -7.37 -13.02
CA ARG A 89 8.51 -6.46 -12.99
C ARG A 89 9.32 -6.66 -11.73
N ASP A 90 10.63 -6.66 -11.86
CA ASP A 90 11.56 -6.89 -10.75
C ASP A 90 12.84 -6.06 -10.88
N ALA A 91 13.72 -6.21 -9.90
CA ALA A 91 15.01 -5.54 -9.88
C ALA A 91 15.92 -5.96 -11.07
N HIS A 92 15.80 -7.20 -11.55
CA HIS A 92 16.61 -7.68 -12.68
C HIS A 92 16.20 -6.97 -13.97
N HIS A 93 14.91 -6.73 -14.19
CA HIS A 93 14.43 -5.91 -15.32
C HIS A 93 14.97 -4.48 -15.25
N ALA A 94 14.99 -3.87 -14.06
CA ALA A 94 15.55 -2.53 -13.88
C ALA A 94 17.06 -2.51 -14.19
N VAL A 95 17.81 -3.47 -13.66
CA VAL A 95 19.25 -3.61 -13.94
C VAL A 95 19.53 -3.84 -15.43
N SER A 96 18.79 -4.74 -16.08
CA SER A 96 18.91 -5.01 -17.52
C SER A 96 18.67 -3.75 -18.35
N ARG A 97 17.71 -2.90 -17.93
CA ARG A 97 17.48 -1.61 -18.59
C ARG A 97 18.66 -0.66 -18.45
N VAL A 98 19.24 -0.53 -17.25
CA VAL A 98 20.43 0.27 -17.01
C VAL A 98 21.60 -0.22 -17.86
N VAL A 99 21.85 -1.54 -17.89
CA VAL A 99 22.90 -2.15 -18.74
C VAL A 99 22.69 -1.80 -20.22
N SER A 100 21.45 -1.86 -20.71
CA SER A 100 21.13 -1.45 -22.09
C SER A 100 21.40 0.03 -22.32
N MET A 101 21.05 0.90 -21.38
CA MET A 101 21.29 2.35 -21.47
C MET A 101 22.79 2.66 -21.55
N VAL A 102 23.63 1.97 -20.78
CA VAL A 102 25.08 2.15 -20.81
C VAL A 102 25.68 1.58 -22.09
N ASN A 103 25.38 0.33 -22.41
CA ASN A 103 26.09 -0.41 -23.50
C ASN A 103 25.60 -0.01 -24.88
N MET A 104 24.27 0.13 -25.07
CA MET A 104 23.67 0.40 -26.38
C MET A 104 23.50 1.89 -26.64
N TYR A 105 23.00 2.63 -25.63
CA TYR A 105 22.68 4.05 -25.81
C TYR A 105 23.80 4.99 -25.34
N LYS A 106 24.91 4.44 -24.80
CA LYS A 106 26.10 5.19 -24.37
C LYS A 106 25.83 6.26 -23.31
N HIS A 107 24.86 6.03 -22.43
CA HIS A 107 24.61 6.89 -21.29
C HIS A 107 25.59 6.56 -20.15
N TYR A 108 26.63 7.36 -19.97
CA TYR A 108 27.71 7.12 -19.00
C TYR A 108 27.53 7.91 -17.69
N TYR A 109 26.59 8.82 -17.64
CA TYR A 109 26.32 9.60 -16.42
C TYR A 109 25.04 9.08 -15.75
N CYS A 110 25.11 8.85 -14.44
CA CYS A 110 23.98 8.45 -13.62
C CYS A 110 23.73 9.52 -12.57
N VAL A 111 22.49 9.98 -12.49
CA VAL A 111 22.02 10.84 -11.39
C VAL A 111 21.11 10.01 -10.51
N ASP A 112 21.51 9.81 -9.25
CA ASP A 112 20.73 9.11 -8.25
C ASP A 112 19.90 10.12 -7.45
N VAL A 113 18.59 9.86 -7.36
CA VAL A 113 17.63 10.71 -6.64
C VAL A 113 16.77 9.84 -5.74
N ASP A 114 16.74 10.14 -4.44
CA ASP A 114 15.90 9.49 -3.46
C ASP A 114 15.03 10.50 -2.70
N ILE A 115 13.78 10.14 -2.45
CA ILE A 115 12.85 10.97 -1.68
C ILE A 115 12.87 10.52 -0.23
N LYS A 116 13.48 11.32 0.63
CA LYS A 116 13.59 11.05 2.07
C LYS A 116 12.22 10.90 2.71
N GLY A 117 11.98 9.73 3.32
CA GLY A 117 10.76 9.46 4.07
C GLY A 117 9.50 9.55 3.20
N PHE A 118 9.53 9.00 1.98
CA PHE A 118 8.41 9.11 1.03
C PHE A 118 7.09 8.68 1.65
N PHE A 119 7.02 7.47 2.20
CA PHE A 119 5.80 6.92 2.80
C PHE A 119 5.27 7.77 3.96
N ASP A 120 6.16 8.36 4.76
CA ASP A 120 5.79 9.18 5.91
C ASP A 120 5.29 10.58 5.52
N ASN A 121 5.52 11.01 4.27
CA ASN A 121 5.21 12.35 3.79
C ASN A 121 4.17 12.41 2.67
N VAL A 122 3.51 11.31 2.32
CA VAL A 122 2.44 11.29 1.33
C VAL A 122 1.28 12.17 1.79
N ASN A 123 0.97 13.23 1.03
CA ASN A 123 -0.18 14.09 1.33
C ASN A 123 -1.48 13.39 0.89
N HIS A 124 -2.38 13.09 1.82
CA HIS A 124 -3.62 12.37 1.57
C HIS A 124 -4.50 13.05 0.50
N GLY A 125 -4.66 14.37 0.58
CA GLY A 125 -5.48 15.13 -0.38
C GLY A 125 -4.89 15.12 -1.79
N LYS A 126 -3.55 15.24 -1.91
CA LYS A 126 -2.88 15.14 -3.22
C LYS A 126 -3.01 13.74 -3.81
N LEU A 127 -2.80 12.70 -3.00
CA LEU A 127 -2.94 11.31 -3.43
C LEU A 127 -4.35 11.03 -3.96
N LEU A 128 -5.40 11.42 -3.24
CA LEU A 128 -6.78 11.22 -3.68
C LEU A 128 -7.09 11.98 -4.98
N LYS A 129 -6.53 13.19 -5.18
CA LYS A 129 -6.63 13.91 -6.45
C LYS A 129 -5.90 13.19 -7.59
N GLN A 130 -4.73 12.62 -7.33
CA GLN A 130 -3.99 11.81 -8.31
C GLN A 130 -4.79 10.57 -8.72
N ILE A 131 -5.35 9.83 -7.76
CA ILE A 131 -6.22 8.68 -8.03
C ILE A 131 -7.42 9.10 -8.89
N TRP A 132 -8.04 10.25 -8.60
CA TRP A 132 -9.12 10.81 -9.41
C TRP A 132 -8.67 11.09 -10.85
N THR A 133 -7.49 11.68 -11.05
CA THR A 133 -6.94 11.97 -12.39
C THR A 133 -6.60 10.71 -13.18
N LEU A 134 -6.28 9.61 -12.50
CA LEU A 134 -6.12 8.29 -13.11
C LEU A 134 -7.45 7.69 -13.60
N GLY A 135 -8.58 8.36 -13.38
CA GLY A 135 -9.90 7.95 -13.86
C GLY A 135 -10.73 7.21 -12.83
N ILE A 136 -10.27 7.05 -11.60
CA ILE A 136 -11.02 6.44 -10.51
C ILE A 136 -11.90 7.51 -9.86
N ARG A 137 -13.16 7.60 -10.31
CA ARG A 137 -14.09 8.66 -9.93
C ARG A 137 -15.21 8.21 -9.00
N ASP A 138 -15.16 6.98 -8.51
CA ASP A 138 -16.11 6.49 -7.51
C ASP A 138 -15.82 7.17 -6.16
N LYS A 139 -16.76 8.02 -5.73
CA LYS A 139 -16.65 8.78 -4.47
C LYS A 139 -16.68 7.86 -3.24
N ARG A 140 -17.39 6.72 -3.31
CA ARG A 140 -17.43 5.76 -2.20
C ARG A 140 -16.07 5.10 -2.02
N LEU A 141 -15.45 4.64 -3.13
CA LEU A 141 -14.11 4.05 -3.09
C LEU A 141 -13.08 5.06 -2.59
N LEU A 142 -13.11 6.30 -3.07
CA LEU A 142 -12.20 7.36 -2.59
C LEU A 142 -12.40 7.67 -1.11
N CYS A 143 -13.64 7.61 -0.61
CA CYS A 143 -13.93 7.75 0.81
C CYS A 143 -13.31 6.60 1.62
N ILE A 144 -13.42 5.35 1.15
CA ILE A 144 -12.81 4.18 1.79
C ILE A 144 -11.28 4.32 1.81
N ILE A 145 -10.65 4.70 0.70
CA ILE A 145 -9.21 4.96 0.63
C ILE A 145 -8.81 6.06 1.62
N SER A 146 -9.58 7.15 1.69
CA SER A 146 -9.34 8.22 2.66
C SER A 146 -9.42 7.72 4.11
N LYS A 147 -10.38 6.85 4.43
CA LYS A 147 -10.49 6.24 5.76
C LYS A 147 -9.31 5.31 6.06
N ILE A 148 -8.83 4.54 5.08
CA ILE A 148 -7.62 3.70 5.22
C ILE A 148 -6.39 4.57 5.52
N LEU A 149 -6.20 5.67 4.79
CA LEU A 149 -5.08 6.59 5.00
C LEU A 149 -5.12 7.26 6.38
N LYS A 150 -6.30 7.46 6.93
CA LYS A 150 -6.54 8.05 8.25
C LYS A 150 -6.80 7.02 9.36
N SER A 151 -6.49 5.75 9.11
CA SER A 151 -6.58 4.73 10.17
C SER A 151 -5.69 5.13 11.33
N GLU A 152 -6.24 5.07 12.53
CA GLU A 152 -5.50 5.34 13.75
C GLU A 152 -4.30 4.38 13.87
N ILE A 153 -3.16 4.91 14.27
CA ILE A 153 -1.96 4.12 14.55
C ILE A 153 -1.82 3.99 16.06
N GLU A 154 -1.73 2.75 16.53
CA GLU A 154 -1.60 2.44 17.96
C GLU A 154 -0.45 3.24 18.61
N GLY A 155 -0.78 4.05 19.61
CA GLY A 155 0.17 4.89 20.33
C GLY A 155 0.59 6.20 19.62
N GLU A 156 0.16 6.43 18.37
CA GLU A 156 0.52 7.64 17.60
C GLU A 156 -0.73 8.48 17.20
N GLY A 157 -1.94 7.88 17.22
CA GLY A 157 -3.18 8.53 16.83
C GLY A 157 -3.43 8.53 15.32
N ILE A 158 -4.28 9.46 14.86
CA ILE A 158 -4.68 9.56 13.44
C ILE A 158 -3.63 10.37 12.68
N PRO A 159 -3.01 9.81 11.61
CA PRO A 159 -1.99 10.51 10.85
C PRO A 159 -2.59 11.60 9.94
N ASP A 160 -1.98 12.79 9.93
CA ASP A 160 -2.33 13.88 9.01
C ASP A 160 -1.80 13.65 7.59
N LYS A 161 -0.74 12.87 7.45
CA LYS A 161 -0.04 12.54 6.20
C LYS A 161 0.63 11.18 6.31
N GLY A 162 1.09 10.69 5.20
CA GLY A 162 1.81 9.42 5.12
C GLY A 162 0.88 8.23 4.96
N THR A 163 1.48 7.08 4.71
CA THR A 163 0.81 5.79 4.67
C THR A 163 1.60 4.80 5.52
N PRO A 164 0.94 3.99 6.37
CA PRO A 164 1.65 3.05 7.21
C PRO A 164 2.38 2.02 6.35
N GLN A 165 3.71 1.91 6.52
CA GLN A 165 4.49 0.87 5.88
C GLN A 165 3.99 -0.51 6.35
N GLY A 166 3.57 -1.37 5.42
CA GLY A 166 3.06 -2.70 5.71
C GLY A 166 1.57 -2.91 5.41
N GLY A 167 0.84 -1.86 5.03
CA GLY A 167 -0.49 -2.00 4.42
C GLY A 167 -0.41 -2.58 3.00
N LEU A 168 -1.39 -3.39 2.60
CA LEU A 168 -1.41 -4.02 1.27
C LEU A 168 -1.55 -3.03 0.12
N ILE A 169 -2.22 -1.90 0.36
CA ILE A 169 -2.48 -0.84 -0.62
C ILE A 169 -1.44 0.30 -0.55
N SER A 170 -0.48 0.24 0.38
CA SER A 170 0.48 1.33 0.60
C SER A 170 1.51 1.49 -0.53
N PRO A 171 2.01 0.42 -1.17
CA PRO A 171 2.86 0.54 -2.35
C PRO A 171 2.11 1.05 -3.56
#